data_da7b5ca79749809e3eb1353f7b822b2a
#
_entry.id   da7b5ca79749809e3eb1353f7b822b2a
#
_cell.length_a   1.000
_cell.length_b   1.000
_cell.length_c   1.000
_cell.angle_alpha   90.00
_cell.angle_beta   90.00
_cell.angle_gamma   90.00
#
_symmetry.space_group_name_H-M   'P 1'
#
loop_
_entity.id
_entity.type
_entity.pdbx_description
1 polymer ?
#
loop_
_entity_poly.entity_id
_entity_poly.type
_entity_poly.pdbx_seq_one_letter_code
_entity_poly.pdbx_strand_id
1 'polypeptide(L)'
;MSSRILILLFFSLGSAYPAESGITGSILGYLFDPATGVQPILGIPGAATIGQPLILQTAISRVSLSLWQSYALAIAPEDSNLLLIRLADPASVAPLAIPIAGSGLIAFSPSGSTAAIHDRDRNRILVVSGLPEGATLANEIDLSSFSGTIESIALNDSAASVLLGFSDSVVAIGADGHIAPVELVGHAGGMTFLYNSSDAIVADTSSSKVYLLRNVTGATDASVLLGDFPEAAAVAVSKDNKRAFVASSLTGSISEIELSSGSVTSASCPCRPSTLAPLNGNAVFRLTEPNGSAVWLLDGDSQQSRTFFVPPFRPQTTEEPVQ
;
A
#
# COMPACT_ATOMS: atom_id res chain seq x y z
N MET A 1 72.41 21.40 -35.93
CA MET A 1 70.95 21.44 -36.34
C MET A 1 70.17 20.84 -35.21
N SER A 2 69.52 21.67 -34.40
CA SER A 2 68.80 21.22 -33.18
C SER A 2 67.30 21.37 -33.44
N SER A 3 66.60 20.22 -33.53
CA SER A 3 65.15 20.18 -33.77
C SER A 3 64.43 20.32 -32.43
N ARG A 4 63.63 21.39 -32.26
CA ARG A 4 62.77 21.59 -31.09
C ARG A 4 61.40 20.97 -31.38
N ILE A 5 61.01 19.95 -30.64
CA ILE A 5 59.69 19.37 -30.64
C ILE A 5 58.80 20.21 -29.71
N LEU A 6 57.75 20.81 -30.28
CA LEU A 6 56.71 21.54 -29.56
C LEU A 6 55.59 20.56 -29.19
N ILE A 7 55.42 20.28 -27.90
CA ILE A 7 54.31 19.46 -27.38
C ILE A 7 53.17 20.40 -27.04
N LEU A 8 52.06 20.31 -27.80
CA LEU A 8 50.79 20.99 -27.51
C LEU A 8 49.99 20.10 -26.53
N LEU A 9 49.85 20.56 -25.28
CA LEU A 9 48.91 20.00 -24.31
C LEU A 9 47.50 20.56 -24.56
N PHE A 10 46.60 19.71 -25.01
CA PHE A 10 45.16 20.02 -25.04
C PHE A 10 44.60 19.81 -23.65
N PHE A 11 44.25 20.88 -22.93
CA PHE A 11 43.40 20.84 -21.78
C PHE A 11 41.93 20.70 -22.22
N SER A 12 41.32 19.53 -22.06
CA SER A 12 39.89 19.39 -22.18
C SER A 12 39.23 19.93 -20.89
N LEU A 13 38.60 21.08 -20.99
CA LEU A 13 37.68 21.61 -19.98
C LEU A 13 36.44 20.69 -19.95
N GLY A 14 36.43 19.72 -19.07
CA GLY A 14 35.22 18.99 -18.73
C GLY A 14 34.25 19.97 -18.04
N SER A 15 33.13 20.28 -18.67
CA SER A 15 32.02 20.95 -18.03
C SER A 15 31.47 20.06 -16.94
N ALA A 16 31.84 20.32 -15.68
CA ALA A 16 31.15 19.76 -14.55
C ALA A 16 29.76 20.42 -14.48
N TYR A 17 28.74 19.71 -14.92
CA TYR A 17 27.37 20.08 -14.61
C TYR A 17 27.21 20.00 -13.08
N PRO A 18 26.75 21.07 -12.41
CA PRO A 18 26.40 20.97 -11.01
C PRO A 18 25.26 19.94 -10.91
N ALA A 19 25.48 18.88 -10.14
CA ALA A 19 24.38 18.05 -9.71
C ALA A 19 23.46 18.96 -8.89
N GLU A 20 22.26 19.23 -9.38
CA GLU A 20 21.25 19.90 -8.60
C GLU A 20 20.99 19.03 -7.35
N SER A 21 21.56 19.45 -6.24
CA SER A 21 21.18 18.93 -4.93
C SER A 21 19.78 19.48 -4.63
N GLY A 22 18.74 18.81 -5.15
CA GLY A 22 17.38 19.07 -4.73
C GLY A 22 17.31 18.94 -3.22
N ILE A 23 16.66 19.90 -2.56
CA ILE A 23 16.36 19.79 -1.13
C ILE A 23 15.49 18.54 -0.99
N THR A 24 16.10 17.43 -0.56
CA THR A 24 15.37 16.20 -0.24
C THR A 24 14.66 16.43 1.08
N GLY A 25 13.38 16.83 1.01
CA GLY A 25 12.49 16.86 2.17
C GLY A 25 12.36 15.48 2.80
N SER A 26 11.86 15.40 4.03
CA SER A 26 11.52 14.11 4.64
C SER A 26 10.54 13.34 3.75
N ILE A 27 10.75 12.05 3.57
CA ILE A 27 9.85 11.20 2.79
C ILE A 27 8.66 10.84 3.67
N LEU A 28 7.48 11.33 3.28
CA LEU A 28 6.21 10.99 3.92
C LEU A 28 5.73 9.59 3.54
N GLY A 29 6.14 9.12 2.37
CA GLY A 29 5.82 7.80 1.84
C GLY A 29 6.06 7.71 0.36
N TYR A 30 5.49 6.68 -0.26
CA TYR A 30 5.57 6.46 -1.70
C TYR A 30 4.17 6.19 -2.27
N LEU A 31 4.04 6.41 -3.56
CA LEU A 31 2.89 6.01 -4.35
C LEU A 31 3.37 5.30 -5.63
N PHE A 32 2.52 4.50 -6.20
CA PHE A 32 2.73 3.93 -7.53
C PHE A 32 1.67 4.46 -8.48
N ASP A 33 2.11 5.12 -9.54
CA ASP A 33 1.27 5.55 -10.66
C ASP A 33 1.65 4.71 -11.89
N PRO A 34 0.70 4.01 -12.52
CA PRO A 34 1.00 3.17 -13.69
C PRO A 34 1.66 3.92 -14.86
N ALA A 35 1.45 5.22 -14.98
CA ALA A 35 2.01 6.04 -16.05
C ALA A 35 3.44 6.54 -15.74
N THR A 36 3.74 6.80 -14.48
CA THR A 36 5.02 7.42 -14.07
C THR A 36 5.89 6.52 -13.21
N GLY A 37 5.34 5.45 -12.62
CA GLY A 37 6.07 4.51 -11.77
C GLY A 37 5.97 4.84 -10.27
N VAL A 38 6.95 4.39 -9.50
CA VAL A 38 7.02 4.62 -8.06
C VAL A 38 7.58 6.01 -7.78
N GLN A 39 6.86 6.82 -7.02
CA GLN A 39 7.23 8.19 -6.71
C GLN A 39 7.20 8.44 -5.19
N PRO A 40 8.17 9.20 -4.63
CA PRO A 40 8.12 9.61 -3.23
C PRO A 40 7.09 10.74 -3.03
N ILE A 41 6.42 10.73 -1.91
CA ILE A 41 5.67 11.86 -1.36
C ILE A 41 6.61 12.55 -0.38
N LEU A 42 7.01 13.77 -0.70
CA LEU A 42 8.00 14.55 0.06
C LEU A 42 7.31 15.55 0.97
N GLY A 43 7.86 15.78 2.16
CA GLY A 43 7.38 16.78 3.10
C GLY A 43 6.53 16.19 4.24
N ILE A 44 5.57 16.97 4.70
CA ILE A 44 4.60 16.62 5.73
C ILE A 44 3.18 16.78 5.17
N PRO A 45 2.13 16.17 5.75
CA PRO A 45 0.79 16.16 5.14
C PRO A 45 0.29 17.51 4.64
N GLY A 46 0.43 18.59 5.42
CA GLY A 46 -0.02 19.94 5.04
C GLY A 46 0.88 20.68 4.04
N ALA A 47 2.06 20.15 3.72
CA ALA A 47 3.04 20.74 2.79
C ALA A 47 3.75 19.63 1.99
N ALA A 48 2.98 18.67 1.50
CA ALA A 48 3.50 17.54 0.72
C ALA A 48 3.52 17.84 -0.78
N THR A 49 4.52 17.26 -1.46
CA THR A 49 4.64 17.28 -2.92
C THR A 49 5.01 15.88 -3.43
N ILE A 50 4.65 15.57 -4.67
CA ILE A 50 5.09 14.34 -5.33
C ILE A 50 6.45 14.60 -5.97
N GLY A 51 7.44 13.79 -5.62
CA GLY A 51 8.79 13.85 -6.17
C GLY A 51 8.95 13.14 -7.51
N GLN A 52 10.17 13.15 -8.04
CA GLN A 52 10.48 12.44 -9.28
C GLN A 52 10.32 10.92 -9.11
N PRO A 53 9.93 10.21 -10.19
CA PRO A 53 9.86 8.75 -10.17
C PRO A 53 11.23 8.13 -9.84
N LEU A 54 11.20 7.05 -9.07
CA LEU A 54 12.40 6.25 -8.82
C LEU A 54 12.87 5.60 -10.13
N ILE A 55 14.18 5.63 -10.35
CA ILE A 55 14.77 4.96 -11.50
C ILE A 55 14.90 3.46 -11.15
N LEU A 56 14.02 2.66 -11.73
CA LEU A 56 14.04 1.21 -11.63
C LEU A 56 14.56 0.63 -12.95
N GLN A 57 15.54 -0.28 -12.87
CA GLN A 57 16.14 -0.88 -14.08
C GLN A 57 15.25 -1.97 -14.73
N THR A 58 14.09 -2.24 -14.14
CA THR A 58 13.17 -3.29 -14.57
C THR A 58 11.78 -2.69 -14.81
N ALA A 59 11.16 -3.07 -15.92
CA ALA A 59 9.76 -2.74 -16.16
C ALA A 59 8.88 -3.45 -15.13
N ILE A 60 7.93 -2.73 -14.54
CA ILE A 60 6.99 -3.25 -13.55
C ILE A 60 5.57 -2.95 -13.99
N SER A 61 4.69 -3.93 -13.84
CA SER A 61 3.28 -3.79 -14.24
C SER A 61 2.34 -3.56 -13.07
N ARG A 62 2.72 -4.03 -11.90
CA ARG A 62 1.95 -3.90 -10.66
C ARG A 62 2.89 -3.75 -9.49
N VAL A 63 2.58 -2.82 -8.60
CA VAL A 63 3.33 -2.56 -7.37
C VAL A 63 2.36 -2.47 -6.20
N SER A 64 2.67 -3.16 -5.12
CA SER A 64 2.04 -2.97 -3.82
C SER A 64 3.10 -2.50 -2.82
N LEU A 65 2.87 -1.34 -2.24
CA LEU A 65 3.78 -0.72 -1.27
C LEU A 65 3.57 -1.33 0.12
N SER A 66 4.65 -1.62 0.84
CA SER A 66 4.54 -2.06 2.23
C SER A 66 3.95 -0.96 3.11
N LEU A 67 3.24 -1.36 4.17
CA LEU A 67 2.59 -0.41 5.09
C LEU A 67 3.58 0.50 5.84
N TRP A 68 4.85 0.08 5.97
CA TRP A 68 5.94 0.88 6.53
C TRP A 68 6.72 1.70 5.50
N GLN A 69 6.31 1.67 4.22
CA GLN A 69 6.88 2.48 3.15
C GLN A 69 8.41 2.29 2.92
N SER A 70 8.97 1.16 3.36
CA SER A 70 10.42 0.86 3.21
C SER A 70 10.73 -0.01 2.00
N TYR A 71 9.74 -0.76 1.51
CA TYR A 71 9.86 -1.63 0.35
C TYR A 71 8.50 -1.82 -0.33
N ALA A 72 8.52 -2.41 -1.52
CA ALA A 72 7.34 -2.82 -2.26
C ALA A 72 7.54 -4.23 -2.84
N LEU A 73 6.43 -4.91 -3.07
CA LEU A 73 6.39 -6.10 -3.92
C LEU A 73 5.86 -5.70 -5.30
N ALA A 74 6.46 -6.27 -6.34
CA ALA A 74 6.07 -5.98 -7.72
C ALA A 74 6.03 -7.24 -8.56
N ILE A 75 5.31 -7.14 -9.68
CA ILE A 75 5.23 -8.17 -10.71
C ILE A 75 5.68 -7.53 -12.01
N ALA A 76 6.68 -8.13 -12.66
CA ALA A 76 7.10 -7.74 -14.00
C ALA A 76 6.21 -8.41 -15.06
N PRO A 77 5.98 -7.74 -16.21
CA PRO A 77 5.12 -8.28 -17.27
C PRO A 77 5.63 -9.61 -17.86
N GLU A 78 6.95 -9.79 -17.91
CA GLU A 78 7.61 -10.91 -18.55
C GLU A 78 8.29 -11.86 -17.55
N ASP A 79 8.22 -11.56 -16.26
CA ASP A 79 8.91 -12.34 -15.23
C ASP A 79 7.92 -13.25 -14.50
N SER A 80 8.34 -14.48 -14.28
CA SER A 80 7.55 -15.47 -13.54
C SER A 80 7.83 -15.43 -12.03
N ASN A 81 8.55 -14.41 -11.54
CA ASN A 81 8.90 -14.27 -10.15
C ASN A 81 8.36 -12.97 -9.56
N LEU A 82 8.05 -13.05 -8.28
CA LEU A 82 7.77 -11.88 -7.47
C LEU A 82 9.06 -11.05 -7.31
N LEU A 83 8.95 -9.73 -7.45
CA LEU A 83 10.06 -8.79 -7.28
C LEU A 83 9.93 -8.06 -5.96
N LEU A 84 11.06 -7.86 -5.28
CA LEU A 84 11.21 -6.98 -4.13
C LEU A 84 11.87 -5.68 -4.59
N ILE A 85 11.23 -4.56 -4.34
CA ILE A 85 11.77 -3.21 -4.56
C ILE A 85 12.11 -2.62 -3.19
N ARG A 86 13.37 -2.31 -2.94
CA ARG A 86 13.78 -1.49 -1.78
C ARG A 86 13.63 -0.03 -2.15
N LEU A 87 12.89 0.71 -1.33
CA LEU A 87 12.55 2.12 -1.59
C LEU A 87 13.58 3.12 -1.03
N ALA A 88 14.81 2.64 -0.75
CA ALA A 88 15.91 3.52 -0.40
C ALA A 88 16.46 4.26 -1.64
N ASP A 89 17.23 5.29 -1.44
CA ASP A 89 17.95 5.99 -2.51
C ASP A 89 19.42 5.58 -2.50
N PRO A 90 19.95 4.93 -3.55
CA PRO A 90 19.25 4.50 -4.76
C PRO A 90 18.31 3.31 -4.52
N ALA A 91 17.19 3.30 -5.23
CA ALA A 91 16.27 2.17 -5.20
C ALA A 91 16.89 0.93 -5.86
N SER A 92 16.56 -0.25 -5.34
CA SER A 92 17.03 -1.52 -5.90
C SER A 92 15.89 -2.51 -6.10
N VAL A 93 16.00 -3.34 -7.14
CA VAL A 93 15.04 -4.39 -7.47
C VAL A 93 15.75 -5.73 -7.45
N ALA A 94 15.17 -6.69 -6.76
CA ALA A 94 15.68 -8.07 -6.70
C ALA A 94 14.55 -9.07 -6.90
N PRO A 95 14.74 -10.14 -7.69
CA PRO A 95 13.77 -11.22 -7.78
C PRO A 95 13.75 -12.01 -6.46
N LEU A 96 12.54 -12.36 -6.02
CA LEU A 96 12.35 -13.37 -4.98
C LEU A 96 12.19 -14.73 -5.65
N ALA A 97 12.74 -15.78 -5.04
CA ALA A 97 12.59 -17.16 -5.54
C ALA A 97 11.17 -17.71 -5.27
N ILE A 98 10.15 -16.93 -5.61
CA ILE A 98 8.73 -17.24 -5.41
C ILE A 98 8.05 -17.11 -6.76
N PRO A 99 7.80 -18.23 -7.46
CA PRO A 99 7.22 -18.22 -8.79
C PRO A 99 5.72 -17.88 -8.73
N ILE A 100 5.33 -16.93 -9.59
CA ILE A 100 3.94 -16.51 -9.80
C ILE A 100 3.60 -16.62 -11.28
N ALA A 101 2.42 -17.13 -11.63
CA ALA A 101 2.00 -17.29 -13.02
C ALA A 101 1.10 -16.16 -13.50
N GLY A 102 0.28 -15.59 -12.63
CA GLY A 102 -0.66 -14.54 -12.98
C GLY A 102 -0.71 -13.41 -11.96
N SER A 103 -0.87 -12.18 -12.43
CA SER A 103 -0.95 -11.02 -11.54
C SER A 103 -2.33 -10.89 -10.92
N GLY A 104 -2.44 -11.15 -9.63
CA GLY A 104 -3.61 -10.90 -8.80
C GLY A 104 -3.38 -9.77 -7.80
N LEU A 105 -4.11 -9.81 -6.70
CA LEU A 105 -3.97 -8.90 -5.58
C LEU A 105 -2.70 -9.20 -4.78
N ILE A 106 -2.09 -8.17 -4.22
CA ILE A 106 -1.03 -8.29 -3.21
C ILE A 106 -1.49 -7.50 -1.99
N ALA A 107 -1.59 -8.18 -0.85
CA ALA A 107 -1.93 -7.59 0.43
C ALA A 107 -0.79 -7.81 1.43
N PHE A 108 -0.45 -6.80 2.20
CA PHE A 108 0.53 -6.91 3.30
C PHE A 108 -0.18 -7.05 4.63
N SER A 109 0.46 -7.75 5.55
CA SER A 109 0.10 -7.69 6.96
C SER A 109 0.39 -6.29 7.54
N PRO A 110 -0.21 -5.92 8.68
CA PRO A 110 -0.01 -4.60 9.28
C PRO A 110 1.46 -4.24 9.52
N SER A 111 2.29 -5.17 10.00
CA SER A 111 3.73 -4.93 10.16
C SER A 111 4.52 -4.91 8.84
N GLY A 112 3.93 -5.39 7.76
CA GLY A 112 4.62 -5.58 6.50
C GLY A 112 5.60 -6.76 6.49
N SER A 113 5.68 -7.57 7.56
CA SER A 113 6.59 -8.72 7.60
C SER A 113 6.10 -9.93 6.81
N THR A 114 4.83 -9.92 6.44
CA THR A 114 4.18 -10.96 5.63
C THR A 114 3.34 -10.35 4.52
N ALA A 115 3.11 -11.10 3.46
CA ALA A 115 2.24 -10.71 2.36
C ALA A 115 1.46 -11.92 1.81
N ALA A 116 0.24 -11.67 1.36
CA ALA A 116 -0.56 -12.62 0.60
C ALA A 116 -0.63 -12.18 -0.86
N ILE A 117 -0.30 -13.09 -1.77
CA ILE A 117 -0.26 -12.81 -3.20
C ILE A 117 -1.25 -13.77 -3.91
N HIS A 118 -2.21 -13.21 -4.60
CA HIS A 118 -3.14 -13.98 -5.42
C HIS A 118 -2.47 -14.35 -6.75
N ASP A 119 -2.07 -15.60 -6.89
CA ASP A 119 -1.61 -16.22 -8.15
C ASP A 119 -2.85 -16.67 -8.93
N ARG A 120 -3.38 -15.74 -9.75
CA ARG A 120 -4.66 -15.93 -10.44
C ARG A 120 -4.67 -17.13 -11.38
N ASP A 121 -3.60 -17.32 -12.13
CA ASP A 121 -3.57 -18.36 -13.17
C ASP A 121 -3.44 -19.77 -12.58
N ARG A 122 -2.91 -19.87 -11.36
CA ARG A 122 -2.86 -21.13 -10.62
C ARG A 122 -3.94 -21.25 -9.55
N ASN A 123 -4.85 -20.28 -9.49
CA ASN A 123 -5.99 -20.24 -8.59
C ASN A 123 -5.61 -20.52 -7.11
N ARG A 124 -4.63 -19.77 -6.59
CA ARG A 124 -4.10 -19.95 -5.22
C ARG A 124 -3.67 -18.63 -4.60
N ILE A 125 -3.56 -18.61 -3.27
CA ILE A 125 -2.90 -17.55 -2.52
C ILE A 125 -1.54 -18.07 -2.05
N LEU A 126 -0.48 -17.32 -2.34
CA LEU A 126 0.85 -17.53 -1.79
C LEU A 126 1.01 -16.64 -0.55
N VAL A 127 1.31 -17.22 0.59
CA VAL A 127 1.62 -16.47 1.81
C VAL A 127 3.13 -16.44 2.00
N VAL A 128 3.68 -15.24 1.94
CA VAL A 128 5.12 -14.98 2.05
C VAL A 128 5.42 -14.37 3.41
N SER A 129 6.44 -14.87 4.10
CA SER A 129 6.90 -14.36 5.39
C SER A 129 8.37 -13.93 5.34
N GLY A 130 8.84 -13.24 6.38
CA GLY A 130 10.24 -12.80 6.52
C GLY A 130 10.61 -11.60 5.66
N LEU A 131 9.61 -10.86 5.16
CA LEU A 131 9.83 -9.65 4.37
C LEU A 131 10.40 -8.51 5.24
N PRO A 132 11.27 -7.65 4.65
CA PRO A 132 11.84 -7.75 3.30
C PRO A 132 13.14 -8.56 3.21
N GLU A 133 13.76 -8.98 4.32
CA GLU A 133 15.14 -9.45 4.33
C GLU A 133 15.30 -10.95 4.04
N GLY A 134 14.37 -11.76 4.51
CA GLY A 134 14.42 -13.23 4.43
C GLY A 134 13.14 -13.83 3.86
N ALA A 135 12.65 -13.28 2.75
CA ALA A 135 11.39 -13.69 2.14
C ALA A 135 11.35 -15.19 1.83
N THR A 136 10.40 -15.89 2.40
CA THR A 136 10.14 -17.32 2.16
C THR A 136 8.65 -17.58 1.96
N LEU A 137 8.32 -18.59 1.15
CA LEU A 137 6.96 -19.08 1.02
C LEU A 137 6.59 -19.81 2.32
N ALA A 138 5.69 -19.22 3.10
CA ALA A 138 5.23 -19.77 4.38
C ALA A 138 4.07 -20.74 4.21
N ASN A 139 3.14 -20.45 3.30
CA ASN A 139 1.95 -21.26 3.05
C ASN A 139 1.44 -21.04 1.63
N GLU A 140 0.65 -21.99 1.16
CA GLU A 140 -0.09 -21.95 -0.10
C GLU A 140 -1.53 -22.36 0.15
N ILE A 141 -2.48 -21.52 -0.24
CA ILE A 141 -3.92 -21.77 -0.06
C ILE A 141 -4.51 -22.04 -1.44
N ASP A 142 -5.00 -23.26 -1.65
CA ASP A 142 -5.72 -23.65 -2.86
C ASP A 142 -7.12 -23.03 -2.86
N LEU A 143 -7.46 -22.37 -3.96
CA LEU A 143 -8.75 -21.69 -4.14
C LEU A 143 -9.75 -22.51 -4.96
N SER A 144 -9.42 -23.74 -5.32
CA SER A 144 -10.27 -24.60 -6.18
C SER A 144 -11.66 -24.91 -5.58
N SER A 145 -11.78 -24.85 -4.26
CA SER A 145 -13.04 -25.04 -3.53
C SER A 145 -13.93 -23.79 -3.47
N PHE A 146 -13.39 -22.61 -3.86
CA PHE A 146 -14.13 -21.35 -3.83
C PHE A 146 -14.69 -21.03 -5.20
N SER A 147 -15.92 -20.50 -5.22
CA SER A 147 -16.55 -19.93 -6.39
C SER A 147 -16.54 -18.40 -6.30
N GLY A 148 -16.23 -17.74 -7.40
CA GLY A 148 -16.22 -16.28 -7.47
C GLY A 148 -14.81 -15.68 -7.58
N THR A 149 -14.78 -14.36 -7.76
CA THR A 149 -13.55 -13.59 -7.87
C THR A 149 -13.19 -13.01 -6.50
N ILE A 150 -11.93 -13.14 -6.12
CA ILE A 150 -11.41 -12.47 -4.92
C ILE A 150 -11.29 -10.98 -5.21
N GLU A 151 -11.94 -10.17 -4.41
CA GLU A 151 -11.97 -8.70 -4.50
C GLU A 151 -11.07 -8.03 -3.46
N SER A 152 -10.89 -8.68 -2.29
CA SER A 152 -10.03 -8.17 -1.23
C SER A 152 -9.35 -9.29 -0.46
N ILE A 153 -8.18 -8.98 0.10
CA ILE A 153 -7.38 -9.90 0.92
C ILE A 153 -6.86 -9.10 2.11
N ALA A 154 -6.90 -9.72 3.30
CA ALA A 154 -6.16 -9.25 4.45
C ALA A 154 -5.50 -10.43 5.16
N LEU A 155 -4.34 -10.20 5.79
CA LEU A 155 -3.66 -11.22 6.59
C LEU A 155 -3.05 -10.61 7.84
N ASN A 156 -2.87 -11.42 8.88
CA ASN A 156 -2.25 -10.99 10.11
C ASN A 156 -0.71 -11.09 10.06
N ASP A 157 -0.02 -10.48 11.02
CA ASP A 157 1.43 -10.41 11.07
C ASP A 157 2.12 -11.77 11.27
N SER A 158 1.43 -12.74 11.86
CA SER A 158 1.95 -14.10 12.05
C SER A 158 1.76 -15.01 10.83
N ALA A 159 1.10 -14.54 9.76
CA ALA A 159 0.70 -15.32 8.60
C ALA A 159 -0.26 -16.52 8.96
N ALA A 160 -0.82 -16.51 10.16
CA ALA A 160 -1.67 -17.58 10.67
C ALA A 160 -3.16 -17.42 10.30
N SER A 161 -3.55 -16.23 9.83
CA SER A 161 -4.95 -15.95 9.49
C SER A 161 -5.03 -15.09 8.23
N VAL A 162 -5.87 -15.49 7.30
CA VAL A 162 -6.15 -14.77 6.05
C VAL A 162 -7.66 -14.56 5.94
N LEU A 163 -8.07 -13.34 5.60
CA LEU A 163 -9.43 -13.01 5.20
C LEU A 163 -9.48 -12.87 3.68
N LEU A 164 -10.43 -13.52 3.04
CA LEU A 164 -10.71 -13.38 1.62
C LEU A 164 -12.12 -12.82 1.45
N GLY A 165 -12.23 -11.69 0.75
CA GLY A 165 -13.50 -11.07 0.38
C GLY A 165 -13.85 -11.39 -1.05
N PHE A 166 -15.07 -11.87 -1.25
CA PHE A 166 -15.72 -12.10 -2.53
C PHE A 166 -16.86 -11.08 -2.71
N SER A 167 -17.52 -11.10 -3.85
CA SER A 167 -18.63 -10.18 -4.15
C SER A 167 -19.84 -10.32 -3.21
N ASP A 168 -20.00 -11.47 -2.56
CA ASP A 168 -21.18 -11.81 -1.76
C ASP A 168 -20.85 -12.48 -0.43
N SER A 169 -19.57 -12.61 -0.08
CA SER A 169 -19.15 -13.32 1.12
C SER A 169 -17.73 -12.94 1.56
N VAL A 170 -17.45 -13.19 2.83
CA VAL A 170 -16.12 -13.13 3.39
C VAL A 170 -15.83 -14.45 4.09
N VAL A 171 -14.63 -14.99 3.88
CA VAL A 171 -14.17 -16.18 4.56
C VAL A 171 -12.87 -15.93 5.32
N ALA A 172 -12.75 -16.54 6.48
CA ALA A 172 -11.54 -16.60 7.28
C ALA A 172 -10.86 -17.97 7.08
N ILE A 173 -9.54 -17.96 6.87
CA ILE A 173 -8.73 -19.17 6.71
C ILE A 173 -7.66 -19.14 7.79
N GLY A 174 -7.65 -20.18 8.63
CA GLY A 174 -6.67 -20.39 9.68
C GLY A 174 -5.36 -21.01 9.17
N ALA A 175 -4.32 -21.01 10.01
CA ALA A 175 -3.03 -21.62 9.70
C ALA A 175 -3.10 -23.14 9.44
N ASP A 176 -4.08 -23.80 10.04
CA ASP A 176 -4.38 -25.23 9.86
C ASP A 176 -5.17 -25.53 8.57
N GLY A 177 -5.47 -24.51 7.78
CA GLY A 177 -6.29 -24.61 6.57
C GLY A 177 -7.80 -24.65 6.85
N HIS A 178 -8.22 -24.51 8.11
CA HIS A 178 -9.65 -24.43 8.44
C HIS A 178 -10.27 -23.19 7.82
N ILE A 179 -11.40 -23.36 7.13
CA ILE A 179 -12.14 -22.30 6.45
C ILE A 179 -13.46 -22.10 7.20
N ALA A 180 -13.73 -20.86 7.59
CA ALA A 180 -14.98 -20.47 8.23
C ALA A 180 -15.57 -19.22 7.54
N PRO A 181 -16.89 -19.20 7.26
CA PRO A 181 -17.54 -18.00 6.76
C PRO A 181 -17.61 -16.93 7.85
N VAL A 182 -17.45 -15.66 7.44
CA VAL A 182 -17.73 -14.51 8.29
C VAL A 182 -19.18 -14.08 7.99
N GLU A 183 -20.13 -14.77 8.63
CA GLU A 183 -21.57 -14.69 8.30
C GLU A 183 -22.19 -13.28 8.40
N LEU A 184 -21.53 -12.37 9.13
CA LEU A 184 -22.01 -10.99 9.34
C LEU A 184 -21.72 -10.07 8.17
N VAL A 185 -20.87 -10.48 7.23
CA VAL A 185 -20.37 -9.65 6.14
C VAL A 185 -20.78 -10.25 4.81
N GLY A 186 -21.64 -9.54 4.09
CA GLY A 186 -22.07 -9.93 2.75
C GLY A 186 -21.07 -9.50 1.67
N HIS A 187 -20.59 -8.26 1.71
CA HIS A 187 -19.64 -7.74 0.72
C HIS A 187 -18.60 -6.84 1.40
N ALA A 188 -17.36 -7.26 1.41
CA ALA A 188 -16.29 -6.49 2.03
C ALA A 188 -15.87 -5.30 1.16
N GLY A 189 -16.10 -4.08 1.65
CA GLY A 189 -15.53 -2.85 1.07
C GLY A 189 -14.05 -2.70 1.38
N GLY A 190 -13.65 -3.06 2.59
CA GLY A 190 -12.25 -3.07 3.03
C GLY A 190 -12.07 -3.97 4.23
N MET A 191 -10.87 -4.53 4.37
CA MET A 191 -10.49 -5.41 5.47
C MET A 191 -9.07 -5.11 5.92
N THR A 192 -8.81 -5.12 7.22
CA THR A 192 -7.46 -5.01 7.79
C THR A 192 -7.38 -5.72 9.13
N PHE A 193 -6.25 -6.34 9.41
CA PHE A 193 -5.95 -6.80 10.77
C PHE A 193 -5.37 -5.65 11.62
N LEU A 194 -5.44 -5.78 12.93
CA LEU A 194 -4.72 -4.95 13.87
C LEU A 194 -3.26 -5.39 13.92
N TYR A 195 -2.35 -4.46 14.23
CA TYR A 195 -0.92 -4.76 14.37
C TYR A 195 -0.66 -5.78 15.46
N ASN A 196 0.12 -6.81 15.15
CA ASN A 196 0.48 -7.91 16.05
C ASN A 196 -0.74 -8.56 16.74
N SER A 197 -1.85 -8.69 16.02
CA SER A 197 -3.10 -9.19 16.54
C SER A 197 -3.76 -10.19 15.58
N SER A 198 -4.66 -11.01 16.10
CA SER A 198 -5.60 -11.80 15.33
C SER A 198 -6.96 -11.11 15.19
N ASP A 199 -7.13 -9.90 15.72
CA ASP A 199 -8.33 -9.11 15.53
C ASP A 199 -8.28 -8.39 14.18
N ALA A 200 -9.44 -8.25 13.52
CA ALA A 200 -9.55 -7.59 12.23
C ALA A 200 -10.73 -6.62 12.19
N ILE A 201 -10.62 -5.58 11.37
CA ILE A 201 -11.74 -4.69 11.04
C ILE A 201 -12.18 -4.99 9.61
N VAL A 202 -13.48 -5.14 9.44
CA VAL A 202 -14.12 -5.43 8.15
C VAL A 202 -15.29 -4.47 7.94
N ALA A 203 -15.31 -3.82 6.78
CA ALA A 203 -16.44 -3.04 6.33
C ALA A 203 -17.35 -3.89 5.45
N ASP A 204 -18.63 -3.95 5.78
CA ASP A 204 -19.67 -4.54 4.95
C ASP A 204 -20.43 -3.43 4.19
N THR A 205 -20.17 -3.32 2.90
CA THR A 205 -20.82 -2.33 2.04
C THR A 205 -22.29 -2.67 1.80
N SER A 206 -22.67 -3.95 1.86
CA SER A 206 -24.06 -4.38 1.63
C SER A 206 -24.98 -3.94 2.75
N SER A 207 -24.53 -3.93 4.00
CA SER A 207 -25.29 -3.48 5.17
C SER A 207 -24.87 -2.09 5.66
N SER A 208 -23.84 -1.46 5.04
CA SER A 208 -23.26 -0.18 5.48
C SER A 208 -22.71 -0.22 6.91
N LYS A 209 -22.18 -1.36 7.35
CA LYS A 209 -21.69 -1.58 8.71
C LYS A 209 -20.21 -1.87 8.74
N VAL A 210 -19.57 -1.53 9.84
CA VAL A 210 -18.17 -1.88 10.12
C VAL A 210 -18.10 -2.68 11.41
N TYR A 211 -17.40 -3.80 11.34
CA TYR A 211 -17.25 -4.74 12.44
C TYR A 211 -15.78 -4.87 12.87
N LEU A 212 -15.58 -5.01 14.16
CA LEU A 212 -14.35 -5.53 14.74
C LEU A 212 -14.55 -7.01 15.03
N LEU A 213 -13.86 -7.85 14.29
CA LEU A 213 -13.83 -9.30 14.47
C LEU A 213 -12.73 -9.65 15.47
N ARG A 214 -13.06 -10.40 16.51
CA ARG A 214 -12.11 -10.83 17.52
C ARG A 214 -11.57 -12.21 17.21
N ASN A 215 -10.27 -12.37 17.39
CA ASN A 215 -9.57 -13.65 17.32
C ASN A 215 -9.86 -14.44 16.04
N VAL A 216 -9.59 -13.82 14.88
CA VAL A 216 -9.80 -14.45 13.58
C VAL A 216 -8.71 -15.49 13.34
N THR A 217 -8.98 -16.75 13.72
CA THR A 217 -8.06 -17.89 13.57
C THR A 217 -8.72 -19.05 12.80
N GLY A 218 -9.50 -18.73 11.77
CA GLY A 218 -10.33 -19.67 11.02
C GLY A 218 -11.78 -19.69 11.50
N ALA A 219 -12.04 -19.50 12.80
CA ALA A 219 -13.36 -19.20 13.35
C ALA A 219 -13.30 -17.89 14.11
N THR A 220 -14.27 -17.01 13.92
CA THR A 220 -14.34 -15.74 14.64
C THR A 220 -15.07 -15.95 15.97
N ASP A 221 -14.38 -15.69 17.07
CA ASP A 221 -14.95 -15.92 18.42
C ASP A 221 -16.08 -14.93 18.75
N ALA A 222 -15.93 -13.68 18.35
CA ALA A 222 -16.89 -12.62 18.61
C ALA A 222 -16.75 -11.49 17.57
N SER A 223 -17.82 -10.73 17.39
CA SER A 223 -17.82 -9.51 16.59
C SER A 223 -18.43 -8.35 17.38
N VAL A 224 -17.88 -7.16 17.16
CA VAL A 224 -18.39 -5.92 17.72
C VAL A 224 -18.74 -4.98 16.59
N LEU A 225 -20.00 -4.52 16.53
CA LEU A 225 -20.40 -3.48 15.59
C LEU A 225 -19.74 -2.15 16.00
N LEU A 226 -18.94 -1.57 15.13
CA LEU A 226 -18.29 -0.27 15.33
C LEU A 226 -19.19 0.89 14.92
N GLY A 227 -20.13 0.66 14.02
CA GLY A 227 -21.10 1.67 13.58
C GLY A 227 -21.63 1.44 12.15
N ASP A 228 -22.47 2.38 11.73
CA ASP A 228 -23.05 2.44 10.38
C ASP A 228 -22.29 3.50 9.55
N PHE A 229 -21.70 3.07 8.43
CA PHE A 229 -20.86 3.91 7.56
C PHE A 229 -21.25 3.65 6.10
N PRO A 230 -22.06 4.54 5.49
CA PRO A 230 -22.54 4.37 4.11
C PRO A 230 -21.38 4.26 3.11
N GLU A 231 -21.42 3.24 2.25
CA GLU A 231 -20.35 2.95 1.27
C GLU A 231 -18.94 3.02 1.87
N ALA A 232 -18.72 2.28 2.94
CA ALA A 232 -17.39 2.12 3.54
C ALA A 232 -16.44 1.43 2.55
N ALA A 233 -15.74 2.22 1.73
CA ALA A 233 -14.89 1.75 0.66
C ALA A 233 -13.55 1.19 1.15
N ALA A 234 -13.04 1.70 2.27
CA ALA A 234 -11.77 1.27 2.85
C ALA A 234 -11.78 1.41 4.37
N VAL A 235 -11.01 0.56 5.04
CA VAL A 235 -10.72 0.64 6.46
C VAL A 235 -9.23 0.57 6.71
N ALA A 236 -8.75 1.25 7.75
CA ALA A 236 -7.38 1.18 8.22
C ALA A 236 -7.34 1.30 9.75
N VAL A 237 -6.19 0.98 10.34
CA VAL A 237 -5.95 1.07 11.78
C VAL A 237 -4.69 1.90 12.02
N SER A 238 -4.68 2.72 13.07
CA SER A 238 -3.46 3.39 13.51
C SER A 238 -2.42 2.36 13.98
N LYS A 239 -1.13 2.66 13.79
CA LYS A 239 -0.05 1.72 14.13
C LYS A 239 0.00 1.32 15.60
N ASP A 240 -0.59 2.12 16.48
CA ASP A 240 -0.72 1.85 17.91
C ASP A 240 -2.01 1.09 18.28
N ASN A 241 -2.82 0.67 17.31
CA ASN A 241 -4.10 -0.02 17.46
C ASN A 241 -5.16 0.73 18.30
N LYS A 242 -5.04 2.04 18.45
CA LYS A 242 -6.02 2.77 19.24
C LYS A 242 -7.22 3.22 18.44
N ARG A 243 -6.99 3.53 17.15
CA ARG A 243 -8.00 4.13 16.30
C ARG A 243 -8.19 3.34 15.01
N ALA A 244 -9.44 3.23 14.60
CA ALA A 244 -9.82 2.75 13.27
C ALA A 244 -10.27 3.91 12.41
N PHE A 245 -10.04 3.83 11.12
CA PHE A 245 -10.43 4.80 10.11
C PHE A 245 -11.30 4.12 9.06
N VAL A 246 -12.40 4.77 8.72
CA VAL A 246 -13.35 4.29 7.71
C VAL A 246 -13.52 5.38 6.65
N ALA A 247 -13.19 5.08 5.41
CA ALA A 247 -13.39 5.97 4.29
C ALA A 247 -14.74 5.68 3.63
N SER A 248 -15.63 6.69 3.56
CA SER A 248 -16.92 6.60 2.88
C SER A 248 -16.85 7.36 1.55
N SER A 249 -16.94 6.62 0.45
CA SER A 249 -16.87 7.19 -0.89
C SER A 249 -18.12 8.01 -1.25
N LEU A 250 -19.29 7.64 -0.71
CA LEU A 250 -20.55 8.33 -0.95
C LEU A 250 -20.60 9.71 -0.30
N THR A 251 -20.17 9.79 0.96
CA THR A 251 -20.25 11.04 1.74
C THR A 251 -19.04 11.93 1.58
N GLY A 252 -17.94 11.41 1.01
CA GLY A 252 -16.66 12.13 0.95
C GLY A 252 -16.11 12.39 2.36
N SER A 253 -16.25 11.44 3.27
CA SER A 253 -15.81 11.58 4.66
C SER A 253 -14.93 10.44 5.11
N ILE A 254 -14.09 10.72 6.09
CA ILE A 254 -13.31 9.74 6.82
C ILE A 254 -13.77 9.78 8.27
N SER A 255 -14.30 8.67 8.76
CA SER A 255 -14.66 8.51 10.17
C SER A 255 -13.51 7.91 10.94
N GLU A 256 -13.17 8.51 12.06
CA GLU A 256 -12.17 8.04 13.03
C GLU A 256 -12.91 7.49 14.24
N ILE A 257 -12.62 6.26 14.61
CA ILE A 257 -13.25 5.52 15.70
C ILE A 257 -12.19 5.22 16.75
N GLU A 258 -12.36 5.71 17.96
CA GLU A 258 -11.53 5.31 19.10
C GLU A 258 -11.96 3.91 19.57
N LEU A 259 -11.08 2.91 19.39
CA LEU A 259 -11.44 1.49 19.62
C LEU A 259 -11.73 1.15 21.08
N SER A 260 -11.21 1.95 22.03
CA SER A 260 -11.42 1.73 23.47
C SER A 260 -12.79 2.23 23.96
N SER A 261 -13.27 3.33 23.42
CA SER A 261 -14.51 3.99 23.84
C SER A 261 -15.66 3.85 22.84
N GLY A 262 -15.35 3.53 21.57
CA GLY A 262 -16.31 3.55 20.46
C GLY A 262 -16.71 4.96 20.04
N SER A 263 -16.02 6.01 20.52
CA SER A 263 -16.32 7.38 20.08
C SER A 263 -15.92 7.59 18.63
N VAL A 264 -16.77 8.31 17.90
CA VAL A 264 -16.59 8.56 16.47
C VAL A 264 -16.47 10.06 16.21
N THR A 265 -15.42 10.42 15.46
CA THR A 265 -15.26 11.77 14.88
C THR A 265 -15.14 11.64 13.37
N SER A 266 -15.32 12.74 12.62
CA SER A 266 -15.25 12.69 11.16
C SER A 266 -14.52 13.88 10.58
N ALA A 267 -13.70 13.61 9.55
CA ALA A 267 -13.07 14.60 8.70
C ALA A 267 -13.72 14.56 7.30
N SER A 268 -14.02 15.74 6.73
CA SER A 268 -14.50 15.83 5.36
C SER A 268 -13.35 15.85 4.36
N CYS A 269 -13.54 15.21 3.20
CA CYS A 269 -12.65 15.30 2.04
C CYS A 269 -13.44 15.86 0.85
N PRO A 270 -12.98 16.92 0.20
CA PRO A 270 -13.53 17.34 -1.10
C PRO A 270 -13.06 16.39 -2.20
N CYS A 271 -13.04 15.11 -1.91
CA CYS A 271 -12.67 13.98 -2.76
C CYS A 271 -13.67 12.84 -2.58
N ARG A 272 -13.51 11.78 -3.38
CA ARG A 272 -14.14 10.48 -3.13
C ARG A 272 -13.07 9.53 -2.61
N PRO A 273 -12.93 9.37 -1.28
CA PRO A 273 -11.90 8.49 -0.75
C PRO A 273 -12.22 7.04 -1.12
N SER A 274 -11.29 6.39 -1.78
CA SER A 274 -11.41 5.00 -2.26
C SER A 274 -10.43 4.06 -1.56
N THR A 275 -9.46 4.61 -0.84
CA THR A 275 -8.43 3.85 -0.14
C THR A 275 -8.04 4.55 1.17
N LEU A 276 -7.40 3.80 2.04
CA LEU A 276 -6.69 4.27 3.23
C LEU A 276 -5.30 3.63 3.23
N ALA A 277 -4.48 4.01 2.25
CA ALA A 277 -3.13 3.48 2.09
C ALA A 277 -2.18 4.14 3.10
N PRO A 278 -1.58 3.38 4.05
CA PRO A 278 -0.73 3.95 5.08
C PRO A 278 0.51 4.64 4.52
N LEU A 279 0.88 5.74 5.16
CA LEU A 279 2.12 6.47 4.94
C LEU A 279 2.96 6.48 6.22
N ASN A 280 4.08 7.20 6.23
CA ASN A 280 4.87 7.40 7.43
C ASN A 280 4.10 8.27 8.43
N GLY A 281 4.04 7.83 9.67
CA GLY A 281 3.22 8.36 10.76
C GLY A 281 2.45 7.24 11.46
N ASN A 282 1.77 7.55 12.57
CA ASN A 282 0.93 6.59 13.28
C ASN A 282 -0.42 6.38 12.57
N ALA A 283 -1.01 7.49 12.08
CA ALA A 283 -2.30 7.50 11.40
C ALA A 283 -2.33 8.50 10.23
N VAL A 284 -1.38 8.36 9.30
CA VAL A 284 -1.32 9.16 8.08
C VAL A 284 -1.61 8.24 6.89
N PHE A 285 -2.55 8.66 6.03
CA PHE A 285 -3.03 7.82 4.94
C PHE A 285 -3.18 8.60 3.63
N ARG A 286 -2.96 7.91 2.52
CA ARG A 286 -3.39 8.36 1.19
C ARG A 286 -4.84 7.89 0.96
N LEU A 287 -5.69 8.80 0.48
CA LEU A 287 -7.14 8.60 0.35
C LEU A 287 -7.61 8.27 -1.06
N THR A 288 -6.82 8.62 -2.08
CA THR A 288 -7.20 8.44 -3.50
C THR A 288 -6.10 7.72 -4.25
N GLU A 289 -6.49 6.97 -5.30
CA GLU A 289 -5.51 6.31 -6.16
C GLU A 289 -4.79 7.32 -7.06
N PRO A 290 -3.47 7.18 -7.25
CA PRO A 290 -2.72 7.99 -8.19
C PRO A 290 -3.03 7.52 -9.63
N ASN A 291 -3.51 8.43 -10.45
CA ASN A 291 -3.86 8.20 -11.85
C ASN A 291 -3.52 9.42 -12.72
N GLY A 292 -2.35 10.02 -12.47
CA GLY A 292 -1.94 11.28 -13.08
C GLY A 292 -2.67 12.50 -12.51
N SER A 293 -3.58 12.32 -11.55
CA SER A 293 -4.30 13.37 -10.86
C SER A 293 -3.69 13.68 -9.50
N ALA A 294 -4.18 14.73 -8.87
CA ALA A 294 -3.84 15.03 -7.49
C ALA A 294 -4.26 13.91 -6.54
N VAL A 295 -3.47 13.70 -5.51
CA VAL A 295 -3.83 12.77 -4.43
C VAL A 295 -4.27 13.53 -3.19
N TRP A 296 -5.11 12.90 -2.38
CA TRP A 296 -5.54 13.42 -1.10
C TRP A 296 -4.95 12.60 0.03
N LEU A 297 -4.53 13.29 1.08
CA LEU A 297 -3.97 12.70 2.29
C LEU A 297 -4.88 12.97 3.48
N LEU A 298 -4.90 12.04 4.44
CA LEU A 298 -5.44 12.23 5.78
C LEU A 298 -4.26 12.32 6.76
N ASP A 299 -4.25 13.34 7.59
CA ASP A 299 -3.43 13.42 8.78
C ASP A 299 -4.32 13.16 10.01
N GLY A 300 -4.29 11.94 10.49
CA GLY A 300 -4.94 11.52 11.73
C GLY A 300 -4.03 11.64 12.95
N ASP A 301 -2.78 12.06 12.81
CA ASP A 301 -1.88 12.29 13.95
C ASP A 301 -2.06 13.68 14.59
N SER A 302 -2.76 14.58 13.90
CA SER A 302 -3.18 15.86 14.44
C SER A 302 -4.29 15.70 15.50
N GLN A 303 -4.49 16.69 16.37
CA GLN A 303 -5.57 16.70 17.38
C GLN A 303 -6.97 16.51 16.79
N GLN A 304 -7.16 16.96 15.56
CA GLN A 304 -8.32 16.70 14.73
C GLN A 304 -7.83 16.20 13.38
N SER A 305 -8.36 15.09 12.92
CA SER A 305 -8.07 14.55 11.59
C SER A 305 -8.37 15.57 10.50
N ARG A 306 -7.43 15.78 9.56
CA ARG A 306 -7.52 16.75 8.48
C ARG A 306 -7.14 16.12 7.15
N THR A 307 -7.78 16.61 6.09
CA THR A 307 -7.46 16.20 4.73
C THR A 307 -6.64 17.26 3.99
N PHE A 308 -5.69 16.84 3.19
CA PHE A 308 -4.78 17.70 2.45
C PHE A 308 -4.69 17.28 1.00
N PHE A 309 -4.65 18.27 0.13
CA PHE A 309 -4.46 18.11 -1.30
C PHE A 309 -2.95 18.10 -1.62
N VAL A 310 -2.53 17.13 -2.44
CA VAL A 310 -1.17 17.07 -2.99
C VAL A 310 -1.27 17.14 -4.50
N PRO A 311 -0.66 18.17 -5.15
CA PRO A 311 -0.73 18.33 -6.59
C PRO A 311 -0.02 17.16 -7.29
N PRO A 312 -0.42 16.83 -8.54
CA PRO A 312 0.26 15.81 -9.32
C PRO A 312 1.67 16.25 -9.65
N PHE A 313 2.55 15.29 -9.83
CA PHE A 313 3.91 15.54 -10.33
C PHE A 313 3.85 16.19 -11.69
N ARG A 314 4.59 17.26 -11.86
CA ARG A 314 4.81 17.90 -13.15
C ARG A 314 6.30 17.85 -13.46
N PRO A 315 6.73 17.18 -14.55
CA PRO A 315 8.10 17.27 -15.03
C PRO A 315 8.46 18.75 -15.27
N GLN A 316 9.60 19.18 -14.78
CA GLN A 316 10.10 20.50 -15.16
C GLN A 316 10.42 20.47 -16.66
N THR A 317 9.67 21.22 -17.45
CA THR A 317 10.08 21.52 -18.82
C THR A 317 11.28 22.44 -18.71
N THR A 318 12.46 21.93 -19.06
CA THR A 318 13.62 22.79 -19.34
C THR A 318 13.23 23.66 -20.51
N GLU A 319 12.80 24.90 -20.26
CA GLU A 319 12.76 25.90 -21.32
C GLU A 319 14.19 26.09 -21.80
N GLU A 320 14.50 25.65 -23.02
CA GLU A 320 15.72 26.05 -23.70
C GLU A 320 15.73 27.58 -23.76
N PRO A 321 16.80 28.23 -23.31
CA PRO A 321 16.88 29.68 -23.45
C PRO A 321 16.81 30.01 -24.95
N VAL A 322 15.76 30.71 -25.36
CA VAL A 322 15.64 31.29 -26.69
C VAL A 322 16.83 32.24 -26.88
N GLN A 323 17.76 31.87 -27.78
CA GLN A 323 18.87 32.70 -28.20
C GLN A 323 18.38 33.86 -29.06
#